data_5cf94b49fc4981d258c5f90ed7879cf8
#
_entry.id   5cf94b49fc4981d258c5f90ed7879cf8
#
_cell.length_a   1.000
_cell.length_b   1.000
_cell.length_c   1.000
_cell.angle_alpha   90.00
_cell.angle_beta   90.00
_cell.angle_gamma   90.00
#
_symmetry.space_group_name_H-M   'P 1'
#
loop_
_entity.id
_entity.type
_entity.pdbx_description
1 polymer ?
#
loop_
_entity_poly.entity_id
_entity_poly.type
_entity_poly.pdbx_seq_one_letter_code
_entity_poly.pdbx_strand_id
1 'polypeptide(L)'
;MSEEKEIEEQPLKFEEDEPQKGFFSHFLTVLKVIGIVALLAVTIIYLPLFRLNEIIVKGNQTLTKDEICRIAGIKQGEHIWSIKKDQIINLLQNDLRIEDIRVDRLFPNGLEIIIKERQSIACVACDYGFVDLDGNGIVLEAYRFPKKRGDVVYVSGIKLRDMYIGDIVQDEDMRGILLYLKAISPELRQYMTNLSLANRERISVMTTQGAEIRIGKVERMTEKSRHTENFLNEFAQSNKAVEYVDFQYKSPFIKFK
;
A
#
# COMPACT_ATOMS: atom_id res chain seq x y z
N MET A 1 -112.74 -18.42 16.52
CA MET A 1 -111.86 -19.57 16.67
C MET A 1 -110.54 -19.10 16.04
N SER A 2 -109.72 -18.46 16.77
CA SER A 2 -108.52 -17.78 16.37
C SER A 2 -107.35 -18.44 17.14
N GLU A 3 -106.50 -19.10 16.40
CA GLU A 3 -105.23 -19.61 16.95
C GLU A 3 -104.23 -18.50 17.09
N GLU A 4 -103.85 -18.25 18.31
CA GLU A 4 -102.76 -17.37 18.69
C GLU A 4 -101.48 -18.18 18.62
N LYS A 5 -100.58 -17.78 17.71
CA LYS A 5 -99.21 -18.28 17.61
C LYS A 5 -98.33 -17.54 18.57
N GLU A 6 -97.91 -18.24 19.59
CA GLU A 6 -96.85 -17.81 20.52
C GLU A 6 -95.49 -17.75 19.80
N ILE A 7 -94.94 -16.54 19.72
CA ILE A 7 -93.59 -16.36 19.14
C ILE A 7 -92.60 -16.49 20.32
N GLU A 8 -91.88 -17.57 20.35
CA GLU A 8 -90.82 -17.88 21.28
C GLU A 8 -89.60 -16.99 20.90
N GLU A 9 -89.34 -15.93 21.68
CA GLU A 9 -88.15 -15.08 21.59
C GLU A 9 -86.90 -15.85 22.07
N GLN A 10 -86.05 -16.24 21.14
CA GLN A 10 -84.74 -16.76 21.50
C GLN A 10 -83.82 -15.62 21.94
N PRO A 11 -83.16 -15.72 23.11
CA PRO A 11 -82.19 -14.66 23.54
C PRO A 11 -80.96 -14.70 22.65
N LEU A 12 -80.64 -13.51 22.08
CA LEU A 12 -79.38 -13.25 21.37
C LEU A 12 -78.23 -13.51 22.33
N LYS A 13 -77.48 -14.62 22.08
CA LYS A 13 -76.17 -14.80 22.72
C LYS A 13 -75.21 -13.85 22.08
N PHE A 14 -74.83 -12.83 22.83
CA PHE A 14 -73.63 -12.07 22.53
C PHE A 14 -72.41 -12.97 22.79
N GLU A 15 -71.75 -13.42 21.77
CA GLU A 15 -70.43 -14.00 21.93
C GLU A 15 -69.52 -12.83 22.40
N GLU A 16 -69.14 -12.88 23.67
CA GLU A 16 -68.04 -12.00 24.17
C GLU A 16 -66.77 -12.46 23.46
N ASP A 17 -66.27 -11.59 22.53
CA ASP A 17 -64.97 -11.73 21.96
C ASP A 17 -63.92 -11.76 23.10
N GLU A 18 -63.40 -12.96 23.41
CA GLU A 18 -62.28 -13.09 24.32
C GLU A 18 -61.12 -12.27 23.76
N PRO A 19 -60.54 -11.31 24.53
CA PRO A 19 -59.44 -10.52 24.05
C PRO A 19 -58.27 -11.46 23.73
N GLN A 20 -57.68 -11.26 22.53
CA GLN A 20 -56.53 -12.03 22.00
C GLN A 20 -55.29 -11.90 22.92
N LYS A 21 -55.36 -12.44 24.14
CA LYS A 21 -54.26 -12.47 25.14
C LYS A 21 -53.05 -13.30 24.68
N GLY A 22 -53.24 -14.21 23.73
CA GLY A 22 -52.17 -15.09 23.22
C GLY A 22 -51.13 -14.37 22.39
N PHE A 23 -51.55 -13.49 21.46
CA PHE A 23 -50.63 -12.80 20.54
C PHE A 23 -49.73 -11.81 21.26
N PHE A 24 -50.25 -11.01 22.17
CA PHE A 24 -49.49 -10.05 22.97
C PHE A 24 -48.49 -10.74 23.92
N SER A 25 -48.86 -11.89 24.48
CA SER A 25 -47.97 -12.67 25.35
C SER A 25 -46.78 -13.25 24.58
N HIS A 26 -47.00 -13.79 23.39
CA HIS A 26 -45.94 -14.30 22.54
C HIS A 26 -45.03 -13.17 22.04
N PHE A 27 -45.61 -12.03 21.64
CA PHE A 27 -44.84 -10.85 21.24
C PHE A 27 -43.91 -10.33 22.35
N LEU A 28 -44.44 -10.21 23.59
CA LEU A 28 -43.64 -9.83 24.77
C LEU A 28 -42.54 -10.84 25.10
N THR A 29 -42.80 -12.12 24.91
CA THR A 29 -41.80 -13.18 25.14
C THR A 29 -40.68 -13.11 24.11
N VAL A 30 -41.01 -12.92 22.83
CA VAL A 30 -40.03 -12.75 21.75
C VAL A 30 -39.16 -11.47 21.99
N LEU A 31 -39.79 -10.36 22.41
CA LEU A 31 -39.08 -9.15 22.74
C LEU A 31 -38.11 -9.32 23.92
N LYS A 32 -38.49 -10.06 24.95
CA LYS A 32 -37.62 -10.42 26.09
C LYS A 32 -36.43 -11.26 25.64
N VAL A 33 -36.68 -12.29 24.81
CA VAL A 33 -35.59 -13.14 24.27
C VAL A 33 -34.62 -12.33 23.45
N ILE A 34 -35.11 -11.47 22.57
CA ILE A 34 -34.26 -10.54 21.80
C ILE A 34 -33.44 -9.63 22.74
N GLY A 35 -34.06 -9.08 23.78
CA GLY A 35 -33.38 -8.26 24.78
C GLY A 35 -32.26 -8.99 25.52
N ILE A 36 -32.53 -10.25 25.93
CA ILE A 36 -31.53 -11.12 26.59
C ILE A 36 -30.38 -11.44 25.63
N VAL A 37 -30.67 -11.79 24.38
CA VAL A 37 -29.65 -12.09 23.36
C VAL A 37 -28.82 -10.86 23.07
N ALA A 38 -29.43 -9.67 22.94
CA ALA A 38 -28.74 -8.42 22.76
C ALA A 38 -27.82 -8.07 23.95
N LEU A 39 -28.32 -8.28 25.18
CA LEU A 39 -27.53 -8.07 26.40
C LEU A 39 -26.33 -9.00 26.46
N LEU A 40 -26.52 -10.28 26.16
CA LEU A 40 -25.45 -11.28 26.10
C LEU A 40 -24.41 -10.90 25.00
N ALA A 41 -24.87 -10.50 23.83
CA ALA A 41 -23.98 -10.07 22.75
C ALA A 41 -23.13 -8.85 23.15
N VAL A 42 -23.76 -7.85 23.77
CA VAL A 42 -23.03 -6.66 24.29
C VAL A 42 -22.02 -7.07 25.35
N THR A 43 -22.40 -7.95 26.29
CA THR A 43 -21.50 -8.45 27.34
C THR A 43 -20.30 -9.18 26.75
N ILE A 44 -20.50 -10.02 25.72
CA ILE A 44 -19.42 -10.74 25.03
C ILE A 44 -18.48 -9.77 24.33
N ILE A 45 -19.01 -8.73 23.64
CA ILE A 45 -18.22 -7.72 22.93
C ILE A 45 -17.27 -6.96 23.90
N TYR A 46 -17.71 -6.71 25.14
CA TYR A 46 -16.91 -5.99 26.15
C TYR A 46 -16.02 -6.87 27.01
N LEU A 47 -15.96 -8.18 26.77
CA LEU A 47 -15.04 -9.06 27.47
C LEU A 47 -13.57 -8.64 27.28
N PRO A 48 -12.70 -8.86 28.28
CA PRO A 48 -11.25 -8.59 28.17
C PRO A 48 -10.57 -9.32 27.01
N LEU A 49 -11.19 -10.39 26.50
CA LEU A 49 -10.73 -11.17 25.36
C LEU A 49 -10.57 -10.32 24.09
N PHE A 50 -11.34 -9.23 23.94
CA PHE A 50 -11.28 -8.31 22.79
C PHE A 50 -10.39 -7.09 23.00
N ARG A 51 -9.52 -7.11 24.01
CA ARG A 51 -8.50 -6.08 24.19
C ARG A 51 -7.27 -6.39 23.35
N LEU A 52 -6.78 -5.37 22.63
CA LEU A 52 -5.59 -5.49 21.80
C LEU A 52 -4.38 -5.95 22.63
N ASN A 53 -3.91 -7.14 22.36
CA ASN A 53 -2.76 -7.75 23.02
C ASN A 53 -1.64 -8.05 22.01
N GLU A 54 -1.99 -8.40 20.79
CA GLU A 54 -1.04 -8.78 19.76
C GLU A 54 -1.05 -7.74 18.61
N ILE A 55 0.13 -7.23 18.27
CA ILE A 55 0.33 -6.36 17.11
C ILE A 55 1.39 -7.02 16.23
N ILE A 56 1.01 -7.36 15.01
CA ILE A 56 1.89 -7.94 14.01
C ILE A 56 2.17 -6.86 12.97
N VAL A 57 3.46 -6.56 12.76
CA VAL A 57 3.92 -5.65 11.70
C VAL A 57 4.67 -6.45 10.67
N LYS A 58 4.34 -6.25 9.39
CA LYS A 58 4.98 -6.93 8.25
C LYS A 58 5.43 -5.92 7.20
N GLY A 59 6.52 -6.26 6.48
CA GLY A 59 7.04 -5.46 5.36
C GLY A 59 7.92 -4.28 5.77
N ASN A 60 8.13 -4.07 7.06
CA ASN A 60 9.08 -3.11 7.56
C ASN A 60 10.53 -3.61 7.38
N GLN A 61 11.43 -2.69 7.01
CA GLN A 61 12.85 -2.95 6.78
C GLN A 61 13.72 -2.06 7.68
N THR A 62 13.49 -0.75 7.65
CA THR A 62 14.21 0.25 8.43
C THR A 62 13.41 0.74 9.64
N LEU A 63 12.08 0.78 9.52
CA LEU A 63 11.19 1.15 10.60
C LEU A 63 11.02 0.00 11.58
N THR A 64 11.20 0.26 12.86
CA THR A 64 10.93 -0.72 13.90
C THR A 64 9.43 -0.84 14.18
N LYS A 65 8.99 -2.00 14.69
CA LYS A 65 7.60 -2.20 15.12
C LYS A 65 7.15 -1.12 16.11
N ASP A 66 8.00 -0.76 17.06
CA ASP A 66 7.67 0.22 18.11
C ASP A 66 7.51 1.63 17.54
N GLU A 67 8.31 2.02 16.54
CA GLU A 67 8.16 3.28 15.83
C GLU A 67 6.84 3.33 15.07
N ILE A 68 6.50 2.24 14.36
CA ILE A 68 5.24 2.13 13.62
C ILE A 68 4.04 2.22 14.57
N CYS A 69 4.07 1.51 15.69
CA CYS A 69 3.01 1.59 16.69
C CYS A 69 2.87 3.00 17.29
N ARG A 70 4.00 3.69 17.53
CA ARG A 70 4.03 5.06 18.05
C ARG A 70 3.46 6.06 17.03
N ILE A 71 3.86 5.99 15.75
CA ILE A 71 3.35 6.85 14.67
C ILE A 71 1.86 6.61 14.49
N ALA A 72 1.43 5.35 14.51
CA ALA A 72 0.04 4.94 14.40
C ALA A 72 -0.84 5.33 15.61
N GLY A 73 -0.22 5.76 16.71
CA GLY A 73 -0.94 6.13 17.94
C GLY A 73 -1.64 4.96 18.63
N ILE A 74 -1.17 3.72 18.42
CA ILE A 74 -1.79 2.50 18.94
C ILE A 74 -1.33 2.29 20.38
N LYS A 75 -2.31 2.01 21.28
CA LYS A 75 -2.04 1.67 22.68
C LYS A 75 -2.44 0.22 22.94
N GLN A 76 -1.55 -0.54 23.59
CA GLN A 76 -1.91 -1.88 24.06
C GLN A 76 -3.04 -1.82 25.09
N GLY A 77 -3.91 -2.82 25.08
CA GLY A 77 -5.05 -2.92 25.99
C GLY A 77 -6.29 -2.13 25.55
N GLU A 78 -6.23 -1.36 24.46
CA GLU A 78 -7.42 -0.75 23.86
C GLU A 78 -8.36 -1.82 23.33
N HIS A 79 -9.65 -1.50 23.31
CA HIS A 79 -10.66 -2.43 22.80
C HIS A 79 -10.54 -2.53 21.27
N ILE A 80 -10.50 -3.75 20.70
CA ILE A 80 -10.27 -3.93 19.25
C ILE A 80 -11.32 -3.20 18.38
N TRP A 81 -12.54 -3.04 18.91
CA TRP A 81 -13.62 -2.32 18.21
C TRP A 81 -13.44 -0.80 18.20
N SER A 82 -12.72 -0.23 19.19
CA SER A 82 -12.45 1.21 19.28
C SER A 82 -11.33 1.66 18.33
N ILE A 83 -10.52 0.73 17.83
CA ILE A 83 -9.41 1.01 16.93
C ILE A 83 -9.97 1.43 15.58
N LYS A 84 -9.71 2.66 15.17
CA LYS A 84 -10.11 3.22 13.88
C LYS A 84 -9.02 2.98 12.85
N LYS A 85 -9.20 1.99 11.97
CA LYS A 85 -8.22 1.65 10.92
C LYS A 85 -7.84 2.86 10.06
N ASP A 86 -8.83 3.65 9.64
CA ASP A 86 -8.59 4.83 8.79
C ASP A 86 -7.72 5.88 9.48
N GLN A 87 -7.86 6.05 10.79
CA GLN A 87 -7.01 6.95 11.55
C GLN A 87 -5.57 6.47 11.59
N ILE A 88 -5.33 5.17 11.80
CA ILE A 88 -4.01 4.55 11.76
C ILE A 88 -3.39 4.73 10.38
N ILE A 89 -4.14 4.43 9.32
CA ILE A 89 -3.68 4.57 7.94
C ILE A 89 -3.27 6.03 7.67
N ASN A 90 -4.12 7.00 8.03
CA ASN A 90 -3.83 8.42 7.82
C ASN A 90 -2.57 8.89 8.59
N LEU A 91 -2.38 8.43 9.83
CA LEU A 91 -1.20 8.79 10.62
C LEU A 91 0.09 8.21 10.00
N LEU A 92 0.04 6.96 9.56
CA LEU A 92 1.18 6.30 8.94
C LEU A 92 1.47 6.85 7.53
N GLN A 93 0.46 7.23 6.74
CA GLN A 93 0.63 7.84 5.42
C GLN A 93 1.34 9.20 5.44
N ASN A 94 1.27 9.91 6.58
CA ASN A 94 2.00 11.16 6.76
C ASN A 94 3.52 10.95 6.95
N ASP A 95 3.97 9.74 7.22
CA ASP A 95 5.40 9.43 7.29
C ASP A 95 5.94 9.18 5.88
N LEU A 96 6.87 10.04 5.45
CA LEU A 96 7.47 10.00 4.11
C LEU A 96 8.13 8.66 3.77
N ARG A 97 8.58 7.91 4.77
CA ARG A 97 9.24 6.61 4.61
C ARG A 97 8.28 5.49 4.20
N ILE A 98 6.97 5.72 4.27
CA ILE A 98 5.95 4.71 4.00
C ILE A 98 5.32 4.96 2.63
N GLU A 99 5.37 3.96 1.74
CA GLU A 99 4.78 4.01 0.40
C GLU A 99 3.32 3.54 0.40
N ASP A 100 3.05 2.42 1.10
CA ASP A 100 1.73 1.80 1.13
C ASP A 100 1.46 1.17 2.49
N ILE A 101 0.18 1.08 2.88
CA ILE A 101 -0.25 0.62 4.19
C ILE A 101 -1.54 -0.18 4.06
N ARG A 102 -1.57 -1.29 4.77
CA ARG A 102 -2.80 -2.06 5.00
C ARG A 102 -2.91 -2.40 6.47
N VAL A 103 -4.10 -2.20 7.04
CA VAL A 103 -4.39 -2.48 8.44
C VAL A 103 -5.58 -3.43 8.54
N ASP A 104 -5.37 -4.59 9.17
CA ASP A 104 -6.41 -5.60 9.37
C ASP A 104 -6.51 -6.00 10.84
N ARG A 105 -7.77 -6.23 11.30
CA ARG A 105 -8.01 -6.77 12.64
C ARG A 105 -7.93 -8.27 12.57
N LEU A 106 -7.16 -8.84 13.48
CA LEU A 106 -7.09 -10.29 13.73
C LEU A 106 -7.87 -10.60 14.99
N PHE A 107 -9.13 -11.00 14.80
CA PHE A 107 -9.97 -11.34 15.95
C PHE A 107 -9.44 -12.56 16.72
N PRO A 108 -9.57 -12.60 18.07
CA PRO A 108 -10.34 -11.66 18.90
C PRO A 108 -9.54 -10.41 19.36
N ASN A 109 -8.19 -10.40 19.40
CA ASN A 109 -7.38 -9.43 20.13
C ASN A 109 -6.11 -8.98 19.39
N GLY A 110 -6.03 -9.21 18.08
CA GLY A 110 -4.88 -8.90 17.23
C GLY A 110 -5.11 -7.75 16.25
N LEU A 111 -4.03 -7.08 15.88
CA LEU A 111 -3.98 -6.09 14.80
C LEU A 111 -2.79 -6.42 13.88
N GLU A 112 -3.02 -6.54 12.60
CA GLU A 112 -2.00 -6.69 11.59
C GLU A 112 -1.83 -5.37 10.82
N ILE A 113 -0.58 -4.91 10.72
CA ILE A 113 -0.18 -3.73 9.96
C ILE A 113 0.83 -4.20 8.93
N ILE A 114 0.47 -4.10 7.67
CA ILE A 114 1.35 -4.42 6.56
C ILE A 114 1.76 -3.09 5.95
N ILE A 115 3.05 -2.80 5.93
CA ILE A 115 3.59 -1.60 5.32
C ILE A 115 4.51 -1.96 4.16
N LYS A 116 4.61 -1.03 3.21
CA LYS A 116 5.67 -1.02 2.20
C LYS A 116 6.49 0.24 2.40
N GLU A 117 7.75 0.09 2.75
CA GLU A 117 8.65 1.23 2.91
C GLU A 117 9.09 1.76 1.54
N ARG A 118 9.22 3.09 1.42
CA ARG A 118 9.79 3.74 0.24
C ARG A 118 11.27 3.44 0.15
N GLN A 119 11.72 3.13 -1.05
CA GLN A 119 13.13 2.90 -1.33
C GLN A 119 13.66 3.92 -2.31
N SER A 120 14.81 4.48 -2.01
CA SER A 120 15.55 5.30 -2.97
C SER A 120 16.01 4.43 -4.14
N ILE A 121 15.78 4.88 -5.37
CA ILE A 121 16.22 4.16 -6.58
C ILE A 121 17.15 4.99 -7.45
N ALA A 122 17.14 6.32 -7.31
CA ALA A 122 17.96 7.25 -8.06
C ALA A 122 18.57 8.32 -7.15
N CYS A 123 19.82 8.68 -7.43
CA CYS A 123 20.52 9.80 -6.81
C CYS A 123 20.80 10.86 -7.87
N VAL A 124 20.38 12.09 -7.64
CA VAL A 124 20.44 13.19 -8.61
C VAL A 124 21.08 14.43 -7.98
N ALA A 125 21.87 15.18 -8.77
CA ALA A 125 22.41 16.45 -8.32
C ALA A 125 21.29 17.51 -8.14
N CYS A 126 21.39 18.32 -7.09
CA CYS A 126 20.52 19.48 -6.85
C CYS A 126 21.36 20.75 -6.55
N ASP A 127 20.71 21.87 -6.22
CA ASP A 127 21.40 23.14 -6.01
C ASP A 127 22.35 23.14 -4.81
N TYR A 128 22.06 22.33 -3.79
CA TYR A 128 22.82 22.25 -2.54
C TYR A 128 23.58 20.93 -2.34
N GLY A 129 23.59 20.06 -3.33
CA GLY A 129 24.26 18.77 -3.27
C GLY A 129 23.56 17.69 -4.09
N PHE A 130 23.05 16.67 -3.43
CA PHE A 130 22.38 15.52 -4.04
C PHE A 130 21.10 15.18 -3.30
N VAL A 131 20.14 14.66 -4.04
CA VAL A 131 18.89 14.13 -3.51
C VAL A 131 18.68 12.69 -3.96
N ASP A 132 18.10 11.90 -3.10
CA ASP A 132 17.63 10.56 -3.44
C ASP A 132 16.14 10.59 -3.73
N LEU A 133 15.76 9.93 -4.80
CA LEU A 133 14.39 9.83 -5.29
C LEU A 133 13.88 8.40 -5.18
N ASP A 134 12.62 8.27 -4.79
CA ASP A 134 11.90 7.01 -4.94
C ASP A 134 11.40 6.79 -6.38
N GLY A 135 10.77 5.64 -6.63
CA GLY A 135 10.22 5.32 -7.95
C GLY A 135 9.02 6.17 -8.39
N ASN A 136 8.48 7.01 -7.52
CA ASN A 136 7.40 7.96 -7.82
C ASN A 136 7.91 9.40 -7.99
N GLY A 137 9.23 9.61 -7.82
CA GLY A 137 9.88 10.90 -7.92
C GLY A 137 9.82 11.75 -6.65
N ILE A 138 9.53 11.13 -5.50
CA ILE A 138 9.54 11.81 -4.22
C ILE A 138 10.97 11.87 -3.69
N VAL A 139 11.40 13.06 -3.24
CA VAL A 139 12.69 13.27 -2.58
C VAL A 139 12.64 12.68 -1.18
N LEU A 140 13.45 11.63 -0.93
CA LEU A 140 13.50 10.95 0.36
C LEU A 140 14.62 11.47 1.27
N GLU A 141 15.78 11.73 0.70
CA GLU A 141 16.98 12.20 1.42
C GLU A 141 17.67 13.29 0.62
N ALA A 142 18.42 14.13 1.36
CA ALA A 142 19.26 15.17 0.78
C ALA A 142 20.61 15.24 1.49
N TYR A 143 21.70 15.43 0.74
CA TYR A 143 23.06 15.43 1.29
C TYR A 143 24.05 16.18 0.38
N ARG A 144 25.19 16.57 0.95
CA ARG A 144 26.21 17.37 0.21
C ARG A 144 27.00 16.55 -0.81
N PHE A 145 27.26 15.27 -0.52
CA PHE A 145 28.08 14.39 -1.36
C PHE A 145 27.32 13.10 -1.65
N PRO A 146 27.41 12.54 -2.86
CA PRO A 146 26.67 11.34 -3.22
C PRO A 146 27.10 10.16 -2.35
N LYS A 147 26.12 9.49 -1.78
CA LYS A 147 26.34 8.23 -1.04
C LYS A 147 26.38 7.10 -2.05
N LYS A 148 27.44 6.30 -2.04
CA LYS A 148 27.52 5.10 -2.87
C LYS A 148 26.67 4.00 -2.21
N ARG A 149 25.55 3.69 -2.83
CA ARG A 149 24.66 2.56 -2.47
C ARG A 149 24.51 1.65 -3.68
N GLY A 150 24.49 0.32 -3.46
CA GLY A 150 24.52 -0.65 -4.55
C GLY A 150 23.26 -0.63 -5.41
N ASP A 151 22.10 -0.32 -4.84
CA ASP A 151 20.78 -0.38 -5.46
C ASP A 151 20.24 0.98 -5.93
N VAL A 152 20.98 2.07 -5.65
CA VAL A 152 20.64 3.45 -6.04
C VAL A 152 21.51 3.88 -7.22
N VAL A 153 20.86 4.16 -8.35
CA VAL A 153 21.54 4.55 -9.59
C VAL A 153 21.80 6.06 -9.59
N TYR A 154 23.06 6.44 -9.81
CA TYR A 154 23.39 7.85 -9.97
C TYR A 154 22.90 8.36 -11.34
N VAL A 155 22.12 9.46 -11.37
CA VAL A 155 21.64 10.08 -12.60
C VAL A 155 22.41 11.37 -12.85
N SER A 156 23.21 11.38 -13.91
CA SER A 156 24.05 12.50 -14.33
C SER A 156 23.44 13.26 -15.51
N GLY A 157 23.93 14.47 -15.76
CA GLY A 157 23.52 15.30 -16.91
C GLY A 157 22.22 16.09 -16.68
N ILE A 158 21.64 15.98 -15.49
CA ILE A 158 20.52 16.82 -15.02
C ILE A 158 20.85 17.37 -13.64
N LYS A 159 20.35 18.55 -13.34
CA LYS A 159 20.40 19.17 -12.02
C LYS A 159 19.02 19.66 -11.63
N LEU A 160 18.49 19.13 -10.56
CA LEU A 160 17.18 19.52 -10.03
C LEU A 160 17.32 20.84 -9.24
N ARG A 161 16.35 21.75 -9.40
CA ARG A 161 16.34 23.05 -8.73
C ARG A 161 15.21 23.10 -7.73
N ASP A 162 15.44 23.83 -6.64
CA ASP A 162 14.44 24.10 -5.59
C ASP A 162 13.72 22.85 -5.08
N MET A 163 14.48 21.78 -4.88
CA MET A 163 13.93 20.47 -4.43
C MET A 163 14.23 20.23 -2.96
N TYR A 164 13.21 19.95 -2.17
CA TYR A 164 13.29 19.65 -0.75
C TYR A 164 12.76 18.22 -0.46
N ILE A 165 13.09 17.70 0.73
CA ILE A 165 12.58 16.40 1.17
C ILE A 165 11.04 16.43 1.19
N GLY A 166 10.42 15.45 0.53
CA GLY A 166 8.97 15.36 0.34
C GLY A 166 8.45 15.94 -0.97
N ASP A 167 9.26 16.74 -1.70
CA ASP A 167 8.86 17.27 -3.00
C ASP A 167 8.83 16.17 -4.07
N ILE A 168 8.06 16.42 -5.12
CA ILE A 168 7.90 15.52 -6.27
C ILE A 168 8.53 16.14 -7.50
N VAL A 169 9.42 15.40 -8.17
CA VAL A 169 10.06 15.81 -9.42
C VAL A 169 9.04 16.02 -10.51
N GLN A 170 9.10 17.19 -11.17
CA GLN A 170 8.19 17.58 -12.25
C GLN A 170 8.78 17.35 -13.65
N ASP A 171 10.11 17.17 -13.79
CA ASP A 171 10.78 16.94 -15.08
C ASP A 171 10.30 15.62 -15.70
N GLU A 172 9.74 15.69 -16.93
CA GLU A 172 9.13 14.55 -17.61
C GLU A 172 10.15 13.46 -17.96
N ASP A 173 11.36 13.84 -18.36
CA ASP A 173 12.40 12.86 -18.70
C ASP A 173 12.86 12.14 -17.42
N MET A 174 13.03 12.89 -16.33
CA MET A 174 13.36 12.27 -15.04
C MET A 174 12.27 11.31 -14.58
N ARG A 175 10.99 11.67 -14.73
CA ARG A 175 9.88 10.77 -14.41
C ARG A 175 9.89 9.49 -15.26
N GLY A 176 10.19 9.61 -16.55
CA GLY A 176 10.36 8.46 -17.43
C GLY A 176 11.53 7.56 -17.03
N ILE A 177 12.65 8.16 -16.59
CA ILE A 177 13.80 7.42 -16.06
C ILE A 177 13.44 6.71 -14.75
N LEU A 178 12.71 7.36 -13.85
CA LEU A 178 12.26 6.71 -12.61
C LEU A 178 11.32 5.54 -12.87
N LEU A 179 10.42 5.67 -13.87
CA LEU A 179 9.58 4.55 -14.31
C LEU A 179 10.42 3.36 -14.83
N TYR A 180 11.47 3.66 -15.61
CA TYR A 180 12.41 2.67 -16.11
C TYR A 180 13.16 1.98 -14.96
N LEU A 181 13.74 2.73 -14.02
CA LEU A 181 14.48 2.20 -12.89
C LEU A 181 13.60 1.43 -11.90
N LYS A 182 12.36 1.90 -11.67
CA LYS A 182 11.38 1.25 -10.79
C LYS A 182 10.99 -0.14 -11.28
N ALA A 183 10.96 -0.35 -12.60
CA ALA A 183 10.59 -1.62 -13.20
C ALA A 183 11.73 -2.66 -13.14
N ILE A 184 12.97 -2.27 -12.83
CA ILE A 184 14.12 -3.16 -12.68
C ILE A 184 14.26 -3.53 -11.20
N SER A 185 14.41 -4.83 -10.91
CA SER A 185 14.55 -5.32 -9.54
C SER A 185 15.78 -4.73 -8.81
N PRO A 186 15.73 -4.54 -7.48
CA PRO A 186 16.87 -3.99 -6.71
C PRO A 186 18.15 -4.80 -6.90
N GLU A 187 18.03 -6.14 -7.00
CA GLU A 187 19.13 -7.07 -7.20
C GLU A 187 19.85 -6.85 -8.54
N LEU A 188 19.13 -6.36 -9.55
CA LEU A 188 19.70 -6.06 -10.86
C LEU A 188 20.16 -4.62 -10.98
N ARG A 189 19.49 -3.67 -10.30
CA ARG A 189 19.96 -2.27 -10.28
C ARG A 189 21.36 -2.11 -9.70
N GLN A 190 21.82 -3.00 -8.80
CA GLN A 190 23.19 -2.97 -8.29
C GLN A 190 24.28 -3.13 -9.37
N TYR A 191 23.93 -3.65 -10.56
CA TYR A 191 24.83 -3.70 -11.70
C TYR A 191 24.88 -2.40 -12.51
N MET A 192 24.04 -1.42 -12.18
CA MET A 192 23.96 -0.12 -12.83
C MET A 192 24.67 0.92 -11.97
N THR A 193 25.58 1.68 -12.55
CA THR A 193 26.36 2.68 -11.78
C THR A 193 25.92 4.11 -12.05
N ASN A 194 25.80 4.47 -13.33
CA ASN A 194 25.46 5.81 -13.76
C ASN A 194 24.49 5.78 -14.94
N LEU A 195 23.42 6.54 -14.84
CA LEU A 195 22.50 6.81 -15.94
C LEU A 195 22.74 8.24 -16.42
N SER A 196 23.09 8.42 -17.69
CA SER A 196 23.40 9.72 -18.26
C SER A 196 22.20 10.32 -19.00
N LEU A 197 21.74 11.47 -18.54
CA LEU A 197 20.73 12.34 -19.16
C LEU A 197 21.35 13.55 -19.88
N ALA A 198 22.67 13.60 -20.03
CA ALA A 198 23.35 14.73 -20.67
C ALA A 198 22.86 14.99 -22.12
N ASN A 199 22.41 13.94 -22.80
CA ASN A 199 21.73 14.05 -24.10
C ASN A 199 20.41 13.27 -24.01
N ARG A 200 19.28 13.99 -24.04
CA ARG A 200 17.92 13.41 -23.95
C ARG A 200 17.54 12.50 -25.14
N GLU A 201 18.25 12.62 -26.27
CA GLU A 201 18.11 11.75 -27.44
C GLU A 201 18.94 10.45 -27.32
N ARG A 202 19.95 10.43 -26.43
CA ARG A 202 20.93 9.35 -26.29
C ARG A 202 21.19 9.01 -24.83
N ILE A 203 20.12 8.70 -24.13
CA ILE A 203 20.22 8.28 -22.74
C ILE A 203 20.92 6.92 -22.69
N SER A 204 21.88 6.77 -21.80
CA SER A 204 22.59 5.51 -21.61
C SER A 204 22.84 5.23 -20.13
N VAL A 205 23.03 3.95 -19.80
CA VAL A 205 23.38 3.45 -18.47
C VAL A 205 24.71 2.73 -18.54
N MET A 206 25.60 3.08 -17.62
CA MET A 206 26.86 2.36 -17.46
C MET A 206 26.71 1.27 -16.41
N THR A 207 27.17 0.06 -16.72
CA THR A 207 27.17 -1.05 -15.78
C THR A 207 28.46 -1.09 -14.94
N THR A 208 28.43 -1.84 -13.83
CA THR A 208 29.58 -2.06 -12.95
C THR A 208 30.77 -2.74 -13.66
N GLN A 209 30.50 -3.51 -14.72
CA GLN A 209 31.53 -4.19 -15.53
C GLN A 209 31.95 -3.38 -16.76
N GLY A 210 31.49 -2.13 -16.89
CA GLY A 210 31.87 -1.23 -17.96
C GLY A 210 31.20 -1.49 -19.32
N ALA A 211 30.06 -2.22 -19.34
CA ALA A 211 29.19 -2.29 -20.50
C ALA A 211 28.23 -1.08 -20.52
N GLU A 212 27.98 -0.52 -21.71
CA GLU A 212 27.02 0.56 -21.90
C GLU A 212 25.67 0.01 -22.35
N ILE A 213 24.58 0.39 -21.65
CA ILE A 213 23.20 0.11 -22.06
C ILE A 213 22.63 1.39 -22.69
N ARG A 214 22.39 1.39 -24.00
CA ARG A 214 21.87 2.51 -24.77
C ARG A 214 20.36 2.46 -24.79
N ILE A 215 19.72 3.38 -24.07
CA ILE A 215 18.26 3.48 -23.95
C ILE A 215 17.69 4.39 -25.04
N GLY A 216 18.43 5.46 -25.44
CA GLY A 216 17.96 6.50 -26.34
C GLY A 216 16.93 7.42 -25.67
N LYS A 217 15.85 7.78 -26.39
CA LYS A 217 14.80 8.69 -25.88
C LYS A 217 13.96 8.07 -24.76
N VAL A 218 13.31 8.94 -23.98
CA VAL A 218 12.32 8.57 -22.95
C VAL A 218 11.01 8.14 -23.61
N GLU A 219 11.05 7.02 -24.29
CA GLU A 219 9.91 6.38 -24.95
C GLU A 219 9.92 4.89 -24.66
N ARG A 220 8.77 4.26 -24.53
CA ARG A 220 8.61 2.80 -24.29
C ARG A 220 9.44 2.31 -23.08
N MET A 221 9.49 3.09 -22.01
CA MET A 221 10.38 2.83 -20.87
C MET A 221 10.10 1.48 -20.19
N THR A 222 8.83 1.04 -20.12
CA THR A 222 8.45 -0.27 -19.59
C THR A 222 8.97 -1.44 -20.45
N GLU A 223 9.01 -1.26 -21.79
CA GLU A 223 9.58 -2.29 -22.68
C GLU A 223 11.09 -2.34 -22.56
N LYS A 224 11.73 -1.17 -22.55
CA LYS A 224 13.18 -1.05 -22.40
C LYS A 224 13.67 -1.55 -21.03
N SER A 225 12.93 -1.32 -19.95
CA SER A 225 13.28 -1.86 -18.63
C SER A 225 13.26 -3.37 -18.62
N ARG A 226 12.25 -4.00 -19.25
CA ARG A 226 12.18 -5.47 -19.37
C ARG A 226 13.35 -6.04 -20.19
N HIS A 227 13.73 -5.38 -21.29
CA HIS A 227 14.91 -5.78 -22.07
C HIS A 227 16.20 -5.64 -21.25
N THR A 228 16.32 -4.55 -20.50
CA THR A 228 17.45 -4.32 -19.59
C THR A 228 17.52 -5.38 -18.51
N GLU A 229 16.39 -5.70 -17.89
CA GLU A 229 16.30 -6.71 -16.84
C GLU A 229 16.73 -8.09 -17.35
N ASN A 230 16.23 -8.50 -18.52
CA ASN A 230 16.66 -9.75 -19.18
C ASN A 230 18.17 -9.75 -19.48
N PHE A 231 18.67 -8.65 -20.05
CA PHE A 231 20.11 -8.50 -20.32
C PHE A 231 20.95 -8.58 -19.05
N LEU A 232 20.57 -7.87 -17.98
CA LEU A 232 21.32 -7.88 -16.71
C LEU A 232 21.30 -9.25 -16.04
N ASN A 233 20.22 -10.02 -16.13
CA ASN A 233 20.13 -11.39 -15.64
C ASN A 233 21.12 -12.31 -16.37
N GLU A 234 21.18 -12.24 -17.71
CA GLU A 234 22.12 -13.02 -18.50
C GLU A 234 23.56 -12.53 -18.30
N PHE A 235 23.74 -11.22 -18.21
CA PHE A 235 25.03 -10.56 -18.02
C PHE A 235 25.67 -10.91 -16.67
N ALA A 236 24.88 -10.94 -15.59
CA ALA A 236 25.34 -11.34 -14.25
C ALA A 236 25.88 -12.78 -14.20
N GLN A 237 25.39 -13.65 -15.07
CA GLN A 237 25.78 -15.07 -15.16
C GLN A 237 26.85 -15.34 -16.22
N SER A 238 27.17 -14.36 -17.07
CA SER A 238 28.05 -14.53 -18.22
C SER A 238 29.43 -13.93 -17.98
N ASN A 239 30.49 -14.63 -18.36
CA ASN A 239 31.84 -14.12 -18.39
C ASN A 239 32.20 -13.38 -19.73
N LYS A 240 31.20 -13.11 -20.58
CA LYS A 240 31.45 -12.47 -21.88
C LYS A 240 31.62 -10.95 -21.67
N ALA A 241 32.70 -10.39 -22.23
CA ALA A 241 32.95 -8.97 -22.20
C ALA A 241 32.05 -8.29 -23.25
N VAL A 242 30.99 -7.61 -22.76
CA VAL A 242 30.10 -6.80 -23.59
C VAL A 242 30.63 -5.37 -23.65
N GLU A 243 30.66 -4.77 -24.84
CA GLU A 243 30.99 -3.36 -25.05
C GLU A 243 29.75 -2.50 -24.82
N TYR A 244 28.67 -2.79 -25.58
CA TYR A 244 27.38 -2.15 -25.37
C TYR A 244 26.20 -3.02 -25.81
N VAL A 245 25.02 -2.70 -25.28
CA VAL A 245 23.73 -3.18 -25.77
C VAL A 245 22.86 -1.98 -26.13
N ASP A 246 22.14 -2.06 -27.27
CA ASP A 246 21.33 -0.98 -27.79
C ASP A 246 19.84 -1.37 -27.81
N PHE A 247 19.02 -0.67 -27.00
CA PHE A 247 17.59 -0.84 -26.88
C PHE A 247 16.79 0.30 -27.54
N GLN A 248 17.44 1.15 -28.34
CA GLN A 248 16.77 2.22 -29.07
C GLN A 248 15.82 1.66 -30.14
N TYR A 249 16.18 0.51 -30.71
CA TYR A 249 15.42 -0.18 -31.75
C TYR A 249 14.49 -1.25 -31.17
N LYS A 250 13.52 -1.71 -31.99
CA LYS A 250 12.61 -2.80 -31.59
C LYS A 250 13.34 -4.12 -31.35
N SER A 251 14.40 -4.37 -32.09
CA SER A 251 15.27 -5.54 -31.88
C SER A 251 16.54 -5.10 -31.19
N PRO A 252 16.83 -5.59 -29.98
CA PRO A 252 18.07 -5.31 -29.26
C PRO A 252 19.30 -5.74 -30.04
N PHE A 253 20.35 -4.93 -29.98
CA PHE A 253 21.65 -5.23 -30.58
C PHE A 253 22.71 -5.28 -29.49
N ILE A 254 23.51 -6.35 -29.46
CA ILE A 254 24.60 -6.54 -28.48
C ILE A 254 25.94 -6.58 -29.25
N LYS A 255 26.88 -5.74 -28.81
CA LYS A 255 28.28 -5.75 -29.29
C LYS A 255 29.18 -6.29 -28.19
N PHE A 256 29.95 -7.31 -28.52
CA PHE A 256 30.98 -7.87 -27.65
C PHE A 256 32.33 -7.14 -27.92
N LYS A 257 33.20 -7.14 -26.91
CA LYS A 257 34.58 -6.61 -27.01
C LYS A 257 35.45 -7.54 -27.81
#